data_7757b61caabe1d35fbf62c275e330d04
#
_entry.id   7757b61caabe1d35fbf62c275e330d04
#
_cell.length_a   1.000
_cell.length_b   1.000
_cell.length_c   1.000
_cell.angle_alpha   90.00
_cell.angle_beta   90.00
_cell.angle_gamma   90.00
#
_symmetry.space_group_name_H-M   'P 1'
#
loop_
_entity.id
_entity.type
_entity.pdbx_description
1 polymer ?
#
loop_
_entity_poly.entity_id
_entity_poly.type
_entity_poly.pdbx_seq_one_letter_code
_entity_poly.pdbx_strand_id
1 'polypeptide(L)'
;MIQQESRLKVADNTGARELLVIHVMGGSKRRYGSIGDVVVATVKAAAPQGSVKKSEVVKAVIVRCTKEWRREDGSYIRFDDNAAVILDADGENPRGTRIFGPVARELRDMGYMKIVSLAPEVL
;
A
#
# COMPACT_ATOMS: atom_id res chain seq x y z
N MET A 1 -1.67 -6.37 -11.57
CA MET A 1 -1.29 -4.98 -11.32
C MET A 1 -2.47 -4.20 -10.79
N ILE A 2 -2.19 -3.16 -10.03
CA ILE A 2 -3.24 -2.36 -9.38
C ILE A 2 -3.68 -1.27 -10.34
N GLN A 3 -4.97 -1.09 -10.49
CA GLN A 3 -5.55 -0.06 -11.35
C GLN A 3 -6.75 0.57 -10.66
N GLN A 4 -7.34 1.55 -11.32
CA GLN A 4 -8.60 2.15 -10.85
C GLN A 4 -9.64 1.06 -10.62
N GLU A 5 -10.38 1.14 -9.53
CA GLU A 5 -11.38 0.17 -9.06
C GLU A 5 -10.81 -1.15 -8.53
N SER A 6 -9.48 -1.31 -8.48
CA SER A 6 -8.89 -2.45 -7.76
C SER A 6 -9.16 -2.35 -6.27
N ARG A 7 -9.32 -3.50 -5.62
CA ARG A 7 -9.48 -3.56 -4.17
C ARG A 7 -8.20 -4.05 -3.53
N LEU A 8 -7.81 -3.39 -2.44
CA LEU A 8 -6.58 -3.67 -1.70
C LEU A 8 -6.91 -3.98 -0.25
N LYS A 9 -6.19 -4.93 0.31
CA LYS A 9 -6.19 -5.13 1.76
C LYS A 9 -5.33 -4.06 2.41
N VAL A 10 -5.63 -3.74 3.66
CA VAL A 10 -4.84 -2.78 4.43
C VAL A 10 -3.93 -3.56 5.37
N ALA A 11 -2.63 -3.28 5.30
CA ALA A 11 -1.60 -4.01 6.04
C ALA A 11 -1.15 -3.28 7.31
N ASP A 12 -1.96 -2.38 7.83
CA ASP A 12 -1.59 -1.62 9.03
C ASP A 12 -2.71 -1.63 10.07
N ASN A 13 -2.44 -0.99 11.22
CA ASN A 13 -3.36 -0.95 12.36
C ASN A 13 -4.21 0.32 12.43
N THR A 14 -4.43 0.99 11.32
CA THR A 14 -5.28 2.19 11.28
C THR A 14 -6.76 1.87 11.48
N GLY A 15 -7.14 0.60 11.36
CA GLY A 15 -8.52 0.17 11.45
C GLY A 15 -9.19 -0.05 10.09
N ALA A 16 -8.65 0.51 9.04
CA ALA A 16 -9.14 0.23 7.68
C ALA A 16 -8.82 -1.21 7.31
N ARG A 17 -9.73 -1.87 6.60
CA ARG A 17 -9.58 -3.28 6.18
C ARG A 17 -9.50 -3.43 4.68
N GLU A 18 -10.22 -2.61 3.94
CA GLU A 18 -10.28 -2.70 2.49
C GLU A 18 -10.34 -1.32 1.86
N LEU A 19 -9.58 -1.15 0.79
CA LEU A 19 -9.53 0.09 0.01
C LEU A 19 -10.00 -0.18 -1.41
N LEU A 20 -10.69 0.80 -2.00
CA LEU A 20 -11.00 0.81 -3.43
C LEU A 20 -10.17 1.91 -4.08
N VAL A 21 -9.33 1.54 -5.04
CA VAL A 21 -8.44 2.48 -5.72
C VAL A 21 -9.27 3.41 -6.62
N ILE A 22 -9.10 4.71 -6.42
CA ILE A 22 -9.72 5.75 -7.25
C ILE A 22 -8.77 6.19 -8.35
N HIS A 23 -7.48 6.36 -8.02
CA HIS A 23 -6.49 6.90 -8.94
C HIS A 23 -5.09 6.41 -8.56
N VAL A 24 -4.28 6.09 -9.57
CA VAL A 24 -2.86 5.77 -9.38
C VAL A 24 -2.07 7.04 -9.64
N MET A 25 -1.34 7.53 -8.63
CA MET A 25 -0.57 8.76 -8.73
C MET A 25 0.67 8.57 -9.61
N GLY A 26 1.13 9.64 -10.22
CA GLY A 26 2.33 9.62 -11.07
C GLY A 26 2.11 10.11 -12.48
N GLY A 27 1.00 10.81 -12.73
CA GLY A 27 0.69 11.41 -14.03
C GLY A 27 -0.70 11.07 -14.51
N SER A 28 -1.26 11.92 -15.38
CA SER A 28 -2.64 11.78 -15.84
C SER A 28 -2.87 10.55 -16.72
N LYS A 29 -1.82 9.99 -17.31
CA LYS A 29 -1.91 8.82 -18.19
C LYS A 29 -1.57 7.49 -17.50
N ARG A 30 -1.22 7.54 -16.23
CA ARG A 30 -0.82 6.34 -15.51
C ARG A 30 -2.04 5.47 -15.22
N ARG A 31 -2.00 4.23 -15.70
CA ARG A 31 -3.10 3.26 -15.53
C ARG A 31 -2.88 2.26 -14.41
N TYR A 32 -1.63 1.84 -14.20
CA TYR A 32 -1.32 0.72 -13.31
C TYR A 32 -0.31 1.13 -12.26
N GLY A 33 -0.51 0.59 -11.05
CA GLY A 33 0.42 0.72 -9.96
C GLY A 33 1.00 -0.63 -9.58
N SER A 34 2.18 -0.61 -8.99
CA SER A 34 2.85 -1.78 -8.45
C SER A 34 3.48 -1.41 -7.10
N ILE A 35 4.35 -2.28 -6.60
CA ILE A 35 5.00 -2.07 -5.30
C ILE A 35 5.70 -0.71 -5.27
N GLY A 36 5.44 0.06 -4.22
CA GLY A 36 6.02 1.39 -4.03
C GLY A 36 5.25 2.53 -4.65
N ASP A 37 4.23 2.26 -5.45
CA ASP A 37 3.40 3.30 -6.03
C ASP A 37 2.35 3.78 -5.02
N VAL A 38 2.06 5.08 -5.07
CA VAL A 38 1.04 5.70 -4.23
C VAL A 38 -0.26 5.78 -4.99
N VAL A 39 -1.34 5.38 -4.33
CA VAL A 39 -2.69 5.44 -4.88
C VAL A 39 -3.58 6.31 -4.00
N VAL A 40 -4.58 6.93 -4.60
CA VAL A 40 -5.69 7.55 -3.88
C VAL A 40 -6.81 6.53 -3.84
N ALA A 41 -7.34 6.28 -2.65
CA ALA A 41 -8.33 5.22 -2.45
C ALA A 41 -9.40 5.63 -1.47
N THR A 42 -10.57 5.01 -1.59
CA THR A 42 -11.68 5.14 -0.64
C THR A 42 -11.70 3.94 0.28
N VAL A 43 -11.89 4.16 1.57
CA VAL A 43 -12.02 3.10 2.57
C VAL A 43 -13.39 2.46 2.43
N LYS A 44 -13.43 1.18 2.08
CA LYS A 44 -14.69 0.42 1.90
C LYS A 44 -15.09 -0.37 3.13
N ALA A 45 -14.16 -0.76 3.96
CA ALA A 45 -14.41 -1.46 5.21
C ALA A 45 -13.41 -1.00 6.25
N ALA A 46 -13.91 -0.69 7.45
CA ALA A 46 -13.08 -0.21 8.55
C ALA A 46 -13.67 -0.60 9.89
N ALA A 47 -12.80 -0.79 10.88
CA ALA A 47 -13.23 -1.00 12.26
C ALA A 47 -13.85 0.30 12.80
N PRO A 48 -14.95 0.22 13.59
CA PRO A 48 -15.61 1.42 14.11
C PRO A 48 -14.73 2.32 14.97
N GLN A 49 -13.73 1.76 15.61
CA GLN A 49 -12.84 2.46 16.53
C GLN A 49 -11.49 2.83 15.91
N GLY A 50 -11.32 2.61 14.62
CA GLY A 50 -10.07 2.91 13.95
C GLY A 50 -9.86 4.40 13.71
N SER A 51 -8.61 4.80 13.45
CA SER A 51 -8.27 6.17 13.12
C SER A 51 -8.75 6.58 11.73
N VAL A 52 -9.05 5.61 10.89
CA VAL A 52 -9.58 5.81 9.54
C VAL A 52 -10.98 5.23 9.48
N LYS A 53 -11.92 5.99 8.92
CA LYS A 53 -13.32 5.62 8.87
C LYS A 53 -13.75 5.22 7.47
N LYS A 54 -14.84 4.43 7.39
CA LYS A 54 -15.46 4.05 6.13
C LYS A 54 -15.82 5.28 5.30
N SER A 55 -15.63 5.19 4.02
CA SER A 55 -15.86 6.24 3.02
C SER A 55 -14.88 7.40 3.04
N GLU A 56 -13.85 7.35 3.89
CA GLU A 56 -12.78 8.34 3.88
C GLU A 56 -11.90 8.13 2.66
N VAL A 57 -11.44 9.24 2.06
CA VAL A 57 -10.49 9.21 0.95
C VAL A 57 -9.08 9.36 1.51
N VAL A 58 -8.20 8.42 1.19
CA VAL A 58 -6.84 8.37 1.74
C VAL A 58 -5.82 8.13 0.64
N LYS A 59 -4.56 8.47 0.93
CA LYS A 59 -3.42 8.06 0.13
C LYS A 59 -2.83 6.80 0.74
N ALA A 60 -2.41 5.87 -0.10
CA ALA A 60 -1.81 4.62 0.36
C ALA A 60 -0.68 4.22 -0.58
N VAL A 61 0.33 3.55 -0.03
CA VAL A 61 1.43 2.99 -0.82
C VAL A 61 1.24 1.48 -0.91
N ILE A 62 1.42 0.94 -2.11
CA ILE A 62 1.30 -0.50 -2.35
C ILE A 62 2.54 -1.19 -1.80
N VAL A 63 2.36 -2.12 -0.85
CA VAL A 63 3.47 -2.85 -0.21
C VAL A 63 3.56 -4.30 -0.65
N ARG A 64 2.46 -4.87 -1.13
CA ARG A 64 2.42 -6.23 -1.68
C ARG A 64 1.57 -6.26 -2.94
N CYS A 65 1.97 -7.10 -3.88
CA CYS A 65 1.23 -7.27 -5.13
C CYS A 65 1.28 -8.75 -5.56
N THR A 66 0.16 -9.26 -6.07
CA THR A 66 0.10 -10.63 -6.57
C THR A 66 0.81 -10.80 -7.90
N LYS A 67 0.97 -9.70 -8.66
CA LYS A 67 1.75 -9.70 -9.89
C LYS A 67 3.23 -9.71 -9.57
N GLU A 68 4.01 -10.56 -10.24
CA GLU A 68 5.46 -10.63 -10.00
C GLU A 68 6.15 -9.30 -10.33
N TRP A 69 7.12 -8.96 -9.48
CA TRP A 69 8.00 -7.81 -9.62
C TRP A 69 9.39 -8.30 -9.93
N ARG A 70 9.95 -7.87 -11.06
CA ARG A 70 11.31 -8.24 -11.44
C ARG A 70 12.31 -7.36 -10.67
N ARG A 71 13.28 -8.00 -10.04
CA ARG A 71 14.36 -7.33 -9.34
C ARG A 71 15.58 -7.15 -10.24
N GLU A 72 16.48 -6.26 -9.85
CA GLU A 72 17.68 -5.95 -10.61
C GLU A 72 18.60 -7.17 -10.81
N ASP A 73 18.61 -8.08 -9.84
CA ASP A 73 19.41 -9.31 -9.92
C ASP A 73 18.80 -10.40 -10.82
N GLY A 74 17.66 -10.11 -11.44
CA GLY A 74 16.95 -11.05 -12.31
C GLY A 74 15.96 -11.95 -11.60
N SER A 75 15.89 -11.92 -10.27
CA SER A 75 14.88 -12.67 -9.52
C SER A 75 13.53 -11.95 -9.56
N TYR A 76 12.49 -12.67 -9.13
CA TYR A 76 11.13 -12.14 -9.07
C TYR A 76 10.58 -12.30 -7.67
N ILE A 77 9.74 -11.37 -7.25
CA ILE A 77 8.98 -11.48 -6.01
C ILE A 77 7.50 -11.27 -6.32
N ARG A 78 6.67 -12.06 -5.68
CA ARG A 78 5.22 -11.86 -5.67
C ARG A 78 4.67 -12.28 -4.32
N PHE A 79 3.50 -11.75 -4.00
CA PHE A 79 2.82 -12.04 -2.75
C PHE A 79 1.48 -12.70 -3.02
N ASP A 80 0.84 -13.23 -1.97
CA ASP A 80 -0.44 -13.91 -2.08
C ASP A 80 -1.61 -12.94 -2.20
N ASP A 81 -1.40 -11.67 -1.87
CA ASP A 81 -2.44 -10.66 -1.88
C ASP A 81 -1.91 -9.31 -2.38
N ASN A 82 -2.83 -8.41 -2.66
CA ASN A 82 -2.53 -7.01 -2.94
C ASN A 82 -2.83 -6.23 -1.68
N ALA A 83 -1.83 -5.57 -1.12
CA ALA A 83 -1.98 -4.84 0.12
C ALA A 83 -1.29 -3.48 0.08
N ALA A 84 -1.84 -2.55 0.86
CA ALA A 84 -1.33 -1.19 0.95
C ALA A 84 -1.28 -0.73 2.39
N VAL A 85 -0.46 0.27 2.63
CA VAL A 85 -0.33 0.94 3.93
C VAL A 85 -0.83 2.37 3.74
N ILE A 86 -1.71 2.82 4.63
CA ILE A 86 -2.27 4.17 4.59
C ILE A 86 -1.22 5.18 5.02
N LEU A 87 -1.07 6.23 4.22
CA LEU A 87 -0.13 7.30 4.48
C LEU A 87 -0.83 8.50 5.13
N ASP A 88 -0.05 9.33 5.82
CA ASP A 88 -0.51 10.62 6.30
C ASP A 88 -0.79 11.56 5.11
N ALA A 89 -1.37 12.72 5.40
CA ALA A 89 -1.69 13.73 4.39
C ALA A 89 -0.47 14.21 3.61
N ASP A 90 0.74 14.09 4.21
CA ASP A 90 1.99 14.44 3.52
C ASP A 90 2.38 13.43 2.44
N GLY A 91 1.77 12.24 2.45
CA GLY A 91 2.05 11.20 1.47
C GLY A 91 3.38 10.48 1.66
N GLU A 92 4.05 10.66 2.80
CA GLU A 92 5.37 10.08 3.04
C GLU A 92 5.42 9.12 4.22
N ASN A 93 4.72 9.45 5.30
CA ASN A 93 4.79 8.68 6.53
C ASN A 93 3.56 7.80 6.69
N PRO A 94 3.71 6.56 7.23
CA PRO A 94 2.55 5.73 7.52
C PRO A 94 1.72 6.34 8.65
N ARG A 95 0.41 6.28 8.50
CA ARG A 95 -0.51 6.78 9.54
C ARG A 95 -0.55 5.85 10.73
N GLY A 96 -0.43 4.54 10.50
CA GLY A 96 -0.43 3.54 11.55
C GLY A 96 0.93 3.39 12.22
N THR A 97 0.94 2.67 13.34
CA THR A 97 2.17 2.40 14.11
C THR A 97 2.67 0.97 13.93
N ARG A 98 1.90 0.10 13.29
CA ARG A 98 2.26 -1.30 13.07
C ARG A 98 1.93 -1.71 11.64
N ILE A 99 2.75 -2.59 11.11
CA ILE A 99 2.54 -3.20 9.79
C ILE A 99 2.33 -4.70 9.99
N PHE A 100 1.36 -5.27 9.27
CA PHE A 100 1.04 -6.69 9.34
C PHE A 100 1.53 -7.40 8.07
N GLY A 101 2.20 -8.52 8.24
CA GLY A 101 2.70 -9.33 7.14
C GLY A 101 3.96 -8.75 6.48
N PRO A 102 4.47 -9.43 5.45
CA PRO A 102 5.70 -9.02 4.79
C PRO A 102 5.50 -7.80 3.90
N VAL A 103 6.58 -7.06 3.67
CA VAL A 103 6.65 -5.99 2.67
C VAL A 103 7.85 -6.23 1.77
N ALA A 104 7.82 -5.64 0.57
CA ALA A 104 8.96 -5.74 -0.34
C ALA A 104 10.09 -4.81 0.09
N ARG A 105 11.32 -5.29 0.00
CA ARG A 105 12.50 -4.49 0.38
C ARG A 105 12.74 -3.28 -0.52
N GLU A 106 12.19 -3.27 -1.73
CA GLU A 106 12.28 -2.15 -2.67
C GLU A 106 11.71 -0.85 -2.09
N LEU A 107 10.80 -0.95 -1.11
CA LEU A 107 10.24 0.23 -0.45
C LEU A 107 11.31 1.09 0.24
N ARG A 108 12.39 0.48 0.70
CA ARG A 108 13.51 1.21 1.30
C ARG A 108 14.14 2.16 0.29
N ASP A 109 14.38 1.66 -0.91
CA ASP A 109 15.01 2.45 -1.98
C ASP A 109 14.08 3.55 -2.52
N MET A 110 12.78 3.37 -2.34
CA MET A 110 11.77 4.33 -2.77
C MET A 110 11.46 5.40 -1.71
N GLY A 111 12.16 5.38 -0.57
CA GLY A 111 12.01 6.39 0.47
C GLY A 111 11.06 6.03 1.61
N TYR A 112 10.56 4.82 1.65
CA TYR A 112 9.62 4.38 2.69
C TYR A 112 10.33 3.60 3.82
N MET A 113 11.40 4.18 4.34
CA MET A 113 12.21 3.57 5.40
C MET A 113 11.41 3.24 6.65
N LYS A 114 10.48 4.11 7.02
CA LYS A 114 9.67 3.92 8.21
C LYS A 114 8.75 2.71 8.10
N ILE A 115 8.18 2.50 6.92
CA ILE A 115 7.36 1.32 6.65
C ILE A 115 8.19 0.05 6.78
N VAL A 116 9.37 0.05 6.19
CA VAL A 116 10.28 -1.11 6.26
C VAL A 116 10.69 -1.40 7.70
N SER A 117 10.95 -0.36 8.50
CA SER A 117 11.34 -0.54 9.90
C SER A 117 10.20 -1.07 10.78
N LEU A 118 8.97 -0.78 10.44
CA LEU A 118 7.79 -1.25 11.18
C LEU A 118 7.34 -2.65 10.74
N ALA A 119 7.75 -3.11 9.59
CA ALA A 119 7.30 -4.39 9.05
C ALA A 119 7.94 -5.55 9.81
N PRO A 120 7.17 -6.63 10.12
CA PRO A 120 7.70 -7.80 10.80
C PRO A 120 8.62 -8.63 9.92
N GLU A 121 8.47 -8.52 8.60
CA GLU A 121 9.27 -9.27 7.65
C GLU A 121 9.47 -8.44 6.38
N VAL A 122 10.68 -8.42 5.85
CA VAL A 122 11.03 -7.69 4.64
C VAL A 122 11.59 -8.69 3.63
N LEU A 123 10.91 -8.87 2.54
CA LEU A 123 11.27 -9.79 1.48
C LEU A 123 11.72 -9.03 0.23
#